data_46903a8c23f957a01c2fdc5cc6a78838
#
_entry.id   46903a8c23f957a01c2fdc5cc6a78838
#
_cell.length_a   1.000
_cell.length_b   1.000
_cell.length_c   1.000
_cell.angle_alpha   90.00
_cell.angle_beta   90.00
_cell.angle_gamma   90.00
#
_symmetry.space_group_name_H-M   'P 1'
#
loop_
_entity.id
_entity.type
_entity.pdbx_description
1 polymer ?
#
loop_
_entity_poly.entity_id
_entity_poly.type
_entity_poly.pdbx_seq_one_letter_code
_entity_poly.pdbx_strand_id
1 'polypeptide(L)'
;MVKTLAVDLVFFFCMYQYLVGRGNLRRCFDLYQVAAALCIVYIILRSARAVLYNRFGWGAGVNPNDLAMFLLAAYAMGLHMLMQTKRVRYYCSAVVFLFFTIFTGSRKGLFGVVVVTLCYVLWSDRKNRKRNLLLLLAAGVVSAFTVFNVPLLYENVGERLVCPNELEMSILERSGMIRDGARLFLQRPLLGYGLDCFRFASGLGTYSHNNYIELLVGGGIPALLLYVLPLLSALAKGFRNGGKSGDVRLTTCLVLLQLFADLACVSYFERIALLPALFLLAALRLRDQKPEDGTALWKYLKNPWRVFMLLGIRGFLDFLPDEPYLSLMYRARLGKKPDLVHPKTFNEKLNWLKLHDRRPVYAEMSDKYAAREFIRKHIGEQYLIPLLGVWDDADKIDFDALPDRFVLKATHDSGSVRVVTDKSAKTVETLRDFYRKRLKKRYYMMWRERQYEHVTPRVIAEQYMTGKDGGLPADYKFFCFDGVMRIMMVCTELEDNVRYWFFDRDRKPLPCTDFMQSEGDVAWDWPEETDEMIRLAEELSYGLPCLRVDFLLTADGVKAGEMTLYHGSGMREYYADGWDEILGRYITVI
;
A
#
# COMPACT_ATOMS: atom_id res chain seq x y z
N MET A 1 -19.20 9.62 18.99
CA MET A 1 -17.97 10.02 18.29
C MET A 1 -16.92 8.92 18.23
N VAL A 2 -16.41 8.31 19.32
CA VAL A 2 -15.37 7.23 19.26
C VAL A 2 -15.81 6.02 18.42
N LYS A 3 -17.05 5.54 18.58
CA LYS A 3 -17.60 4.43 17.75
C LYS A 3 -17.64 4.80 16.26
N THR A 4 -18.04 6.01 15.92
CA THR A 4 -18.08 6.51 14.54
C THR A 4 -16.68 6.56 13.95
N LEU A 5 -15.71 7.10 14.68
CA LEU A 5 -14.31 7.18 14.25
C LEU A 5 -13.72 5.78 13.99
N ALA A 6 -14.01 4.79 14.85
CA ALA A 6 -13.55 3.41 14.66
C ALA A 6 -14.17 2.79 13.39
N VAL A 7 -15.47 2.99 13.16
CA VAL A 7 -16.15 2.52 11.93
C VAL A 7 -15.56 3.19 10.69
N ASP A 8 -15.26 4.49 10.77
CA ASP A 8 -14.69 5.23 9.64
C ASP A 8 -13.26 4.78 9.32
N LEU A 9 -12.44 4.50 10.32
CA LEU A 9 -11.09 3.94 10.12
C LEU A 9 -11.15 2.59 9.41
N VAL A 10 -12.05 1.70 9.84
CA VAL A 10 -12.26 0.40 9.18
C VAL A 10 -12.75 0.59 7.75
N PHE A 11 -13.74 1.47 7.54
CA PHE A 11 -14.27 1.78 6.21
C PHE A 11 -13.18 2.30 5.28
N PHE A 12 -12.39 3.29 5.69
CA PHE A 12 -11.32 3.85 4.86
C PHE A 12 -10.20 2.85 4.60
N PHE A 13 -9.88 2.01 5.57
CA PHE A 13 -8.92 0.93 5.38
C PHE A 13 -9.41 -0.08 4.32
N CYS A 14 -10.64 -0.59 4.46
CA CYS A 14 -11.22 -1.52 3.51
C CYS A 14 -11.34 -0.90 2.10
N MET A 15 -11.78 0.35 2.03
CA MET A 15 -11.89 1.10 0.78
C MET A 15 -10.53 1.29 0.11
N TYR A 16 -9.49 1.64 0.87
CA TYR A 16 -8.13 1.74 0.35
C TYR A 16 -7.63 0.42 -0.22
N GLN A 17 -7.82 -0.69 0.51
CA GLN A 17 -7.42 -2.01 0.04
C GLN A 17 -8.17 -2.42 -1.24
N TYR A 18 -9.44 -2.05 -1.35
CA TYR A 18 -10.22 -2.25 -2.58
C TYR A 18 -9.65 -1.42 -3.74
N LEU A 19 -9.38 -0.14 -3.50
CA LEU A 19 -8.91 0.80 -4.53
C LEU A 19 -7.55 0.45 -5.12
N VAL A 20 -6.63 -0.10 -4.32
CA VAL A 20 -5.30 -0.52 -4.81
C VAL A 20 -5.34 -1.82 -5.62
N GLY A 21 -6.50 -2.48 -5.73
CA GLY A 21 -6.72 -3.59 -6.65
C GLY A 21 -6.73 -3.13 -8.12
N ARG A 22 -6.30 -4.01 -9.02
CA ARG A 22 -6.18 -3.69 -10.46
C ARG A 22 -7.52 -3.26 -11.06
N GLY A 23 -7.57 -2.06 -11.61
CA GLY A 23 -8.74 -1.49 -12.26
C GLY A 23 -9.85 -1.00 -11.32
N ASN A 24 -9.76 -1.20 -10.02
CA ASN A 24 -10.83 -0.85 -9.07
C ASN A 24 -10.97 0.66 -8.88
N LEU A 25 -9.87 1.41 -8.93
CA LEU A 25 -9.92 2.87 -8.85
C LEU A 25 -10.81 3.47 -9.95
N ARG A 26 -10.66 3.01 -11.19
CA ARG A 26 -11.48 3.46 -12.33
C ARG A 26 -12.93 3.00 -12.21
N ARG A 27 -13.17 1.79 -11.68
CA ARG A 27 -14.52 1.32 -11.37
C ARG A 27 -15.20 2.20 -10.32
N CYS A 28 -14.45 2.66 -9.32
CA CYS A 28 -14.95 3.61 -8.33
C CYS A 28 -15.31 4.96 -8.96
N PHE A 29 -14.53 5.45 -9.94
CA PHE A 29 -14.90 6.67 -10.68
C PHE A 29 -16.20 6.47 -11.47
N ASP A 30 -16.40 5.31 -12.10
CA ASP A 30 -17.65 4.99 -12.78
C ASP A 30 -18.83 4.90 -11.78
N LEU A 31 -18.67 4.20 -10.67
CA LEU A 31 -19.69 4.08 -9.63
C LEU A 31 -20.03 5.45 -8.99
N TYR A 32 -19.04 6.30 -8.79
CA TYR A 32 -19.27 7.66 -8.30
C TYR A 32 -20.15 8.47 -9.26
N GLN A 33 -19.88 8.38 -10.57
CA GLN A 33 -20.71 9.03 -11.60
C GLN A 33 -22.13 8.48 -11.64
N VAL A 34 -22.31 7.15 -11.47
CA VAL A 34 -23.63 6.54 -11.38
C VAL A 34 -24.40 7.06 -10.15
N ALA A 35 -23.73 7.11 -8.99
CA ALA A 35 -24.32 7.66 -7.77
C ALA A 35 -24.72 9.13 -7.93
N ALA A 36 -23.89 9.93 -8.59
CA ALA A 36 -24.19 11.34 -8.88
C ALA A 36 -25.39 11.49 -9.83
N ALA A 37 -25.48 10.63 -10.87
CA ALA A 37 -26.64 10.62 -11.78
C ALA A 37 -27.94 10.22 -11.06
N LEU A 38 -27.88 9.19 -10.21
CA LEU A 38 -29.03 8.78 -9.38
C LEU A 38 -29.44 9.88 -8.40
N CYS A 39 -28.49 10.61 -7.83
CA CYS A 39 -28.79 11.76 -6.97
C CYS A 39 -29.55 12.87 -7.75
N ILE A 40 -29.12 13.17 -8.96
CA ILE A 40 -29.83 14.14 -9.84
C ILE A 40 -31.26 13.67 -10.09
N VAL A 41 -31.44 12.40 -10.50
CA VAL A 41 -32.77 11.81 -10.75
C VAL A 41 -33.65 11.88 -9.49
N TYR A 42 -33.09 11.51 -8.33
CA TYR A 42 -33.81 11.59 -7.05
C TYR A 42 -34.29 13.02 -6.76
N ILE A 43 -33.46 14.03 -6.95
CA ILE A 43 -33.81 15.44 -6.72
C ILE A 43 -34.92 15.89 -7.67
N ILE A 44 -34.82 15.52 -8.96
CA ILE A 44 -35.83 15.87 -9.97
C ILE A 44 -37.18 15.22 -9.61
N LEU A 45 -37.20 13.94 -9.27
CA LEU A 45 -38.45 13.22 -8.93
C LEU A 45 -39.08 13.76 -7.64
N ARG A 46 -38.30 14.14 -6.64
CA ARG A 46 -38.82 14.61 -5.35
C ARG A 46 -39.30 16.05 -5.36
N SER A 47 -38.75 16.90 -6.23
CA SER A 47 -39.02 18.33 -6.22
C SER A 47 -39.16 18.95 -7.62
N ALA A 48 -39.83 18.24 -8.54
CA ALA A 48 -39.97 18.65 -9.94
C ALA A 48 -40.41 20.11 -10.13
N ARG A 49 -41.33 20.64 -9.28
CA ARG A 49 -41.77 22.06 -9.31
C ARG A 49 -40.72 23.01 -8.69
N ALA A 50 -40.06 22.61 -7.62
CA ALA A 50 -39.06 23.45 -6.93
C ALA A 50 -37.73 23.55 -7.70
N VAL A 51 -37.44 22.64 -8.62
CA VAL A 51 -36.24 22.68 -9.49
C VAL A 51 -36.26 23.92 -10.38
N LEU A 52 -37.41 24.44 -10.75
CA LEU A 52 -37.54 25.57 -11.65
C LEU A 52 -37.46 26.95 -10.95
N TYR A 53 -37.76 27.00 -9.64
CA TYR A 53 -37.90 28.28 -8.90
C TYR A 53 -36.89 28.44 -7.78
N ASN A 54 -36.04 27.47 -7.49
CA ASN A 54 -35.03 27.51 -6.42
C ASN A 54 -33.72 26.86 -6.86
N ARG A 55 -32.67 27.05 -6.06
CA ARG A 55 -31.39 26.39 -6.24
C ARG A 55 -31.57 24.86 -6.31
N PHE A 56 -30.95 24.21 -7.31
CA PHE A 56 -31.03 22.77 -7.47
C PHE A 56 -30.57 22.02 -6.21
N GLY A 57 -31.43 21.18 -5.69
CA GLY A 57 -31.23 20.44 -4.43
C GLY A 57 -32.00 20.98 -3.24
N TRP A 58 -32.26 22.30 -3.15
CA TRP A 58 -32.89 22.91 -1.98
C TRP A 58 -34.29 22.35 -1.68
N GLY A 59 -35.12 22.23 -2.68
CA GLY A 59 -36.49 21.69 -2.53
C GLY A 59 -36.54 20.20 -2.15
N ALA A 60 -35.44 19.45 -2.32
CA ALA A 60 -35.30 18.06 -1.90
C ALA A 60 -34.65 17.91 -0.51
N GLY A 61 -34.35 19.01 0.18
CA GLY A 61 -33.69 19.02 1.47
C GLY A 61 -32.17 18.75 1.38
N VAL A 62 -31.59 18.89 0.19
CA VAL A 62 -30.15 18.72 -0.04
C VAL A 62 -29.49 20.08 -0.10
N ASN A 63 -28.39 20.29 0.68
CA ASN A 63 -27.65 21.53 0.63
C ASN A 63 -27.01 21.72 -0.76
N PRO A 64 -27.36 22.82 -1.50
CA PRO A 64 -26.85 23.01 -2.85
C PRO A 64 -25.32 23.21 -2.92
N ASN A 65 -24.66 23.66 -1.86
CA ASN A 65 -23.21 23.82 -1.86
C ASN A 65 -22.48 22.46 -1.76
N ASP A 66 -23.01 21.54 -0.96
CA ASP A 66 -22.44 20.20 -0.80
C ASP A 66 -22.75 19.35 -2.06
N LEU A 67 -23.96 19.50 -2.60
CA LEU A 67 -24.32 18.91 -3.87
C LEU A 67 -23.42 19.38 -5.01
N ALA A 68 -23.09 20.68 -5.06
CA ALA A 68 -22.18 21.23 -6.06
C ALA A 68 -20.81 20.59 -6.00
N MET A 69 -20.25 20.37 -4.80
CA MET A 69 -18.95 19.72 -4.63
C MET A 69 -19.00 18.25 -5.03
N PHE A 70 -20.10 17.56 -4.71
CA PHE A 70 -20.32 16.17 -5.12
C PHE A 70 -20.41 16.01 -6.66
N LEU A 71 -21.19 16.87 -7.32
CA LEU A 71 -21.31 16.88 -8.79
C LEU A 71 -20.02 17.35 -9.48
N LEU A 72 -19.29 18.29 -8.89
CA LEU A 72 -17.98 18.73 -9.38
C LEU A 72 -16.95 17.59 -9.40
N ALA A 73 -16.94 16.77 -8.37
CA ALA A 73 -16.07 15.59 -8.35
C ALA A 73 -16.47 14.57 -9.45
N ALA A 74 -17.78 14.35 -9.66
CA ALA A 74 -18.29 13.52 -10.74
C ALA A 74 -17.94 14.08 -12.13
N TYR A 75 -18.03 15.39 -12.32
CA TYR A 75 -17.60 16.08 -13.53
C TYR A 75 -16.10 15.88 -13.79
N ALA A 76 -15.25 16.10 -12.78
CA ALA A 76 -13.80 15.91 -12.90
C ALA A 76 -13.44 14.46 -13.27
N MET A 77 -14.11 13.47 -12.67
CA MET A 77 -13.93 12.05 -13.00
C MET A 77 -14.41 11.73 -14.42
N GLY A 78 -15.55 12.29 -14.84
CA GLY A 78 -16.08 12.14 -16.19
C GLY A 78 -15.14 12.72 -17.24
N LEU A 79 -14.65 13.93 -17.01
CA LEU A 79 -13.67 14.59 -17.88
C LEU A 79 -12.37 13.77 -18.00
N HIS A 80 -11.89 13.25 -16.87
CA HIS A 80 -10.72 12.38 -16.86
C HIS A 80 -10.92 11.10 -17.69
N MET A 81 -12.01 10.39 -17.45
CA MET A 81 -12.33 9.15 -18.17
C MET A 81 -12.58 9.40 -19.66
N LEU A 82 -13.17 10.56 -20.03
CA LEU A 82 -13.31 10.99 -21.41
C LEU A 82 -11.93 11.13 -22.10
N MET A 83 -10.99 11.81 -21.45
CA MET A 83 -9.66 12.03 -22.02
C MET A 83 -8.84 10.73 -22.15
N GLN A 84 -9.04 9.79 -21.23
CA GLN A 84 -8.37 8.48 -21.25
C GLN A 84 -8.96 7.51 -22.29
N THR A 85 -10.29 7.48 -22.43
CA THR A 85 -11.00 6.42 -23.18
C THR A 85 -11.68 6.90 -24.46
N LYS A 86 -11.90 8.21 -24.61
CA LYS A 86 -12.64 8.87 -25.69
C LYS A 86 -14.05 8.29 -25.92
N ARG A 87 -14.67 7.67 -24.89
CA ARG A 87 -16.01 7.07 -25.01
C ARG A 87 -17.10 8.12 -24.85
N VAL A 88 -18.12 8.09 -25.73
CA VAL A 88 -19.23 9.06 -25.78
C VAL A 88 -19.96 9.17 -24.44
N ARG A 89 -20.15 8.06 -23.71
CA ARG A 89 -20.81 8.07 -22.39
C ARG A 89 -20.19 9.07 -21.40
N TYR A 90 -18.86 9.24 -21.42
CA TYR A 90 -18.17 10.16 -20.52
C TYR A 90 -18.27 11.63 -20.99
N TYR A 91 -18.46 11.84 -22.28
CA TYR A 91 -18.83 13.16 -22.78
C TYR A 91 -20.20 13.58 -22.25
N CYS A 92 -21.22 12.71 -22.42
CA CYS A 92 -22.55 12.97 -21.91
C CYS A 92 -22.56 13.19 -20.38
N SER A 93 -21.85 12.34 -19.62
CA SER A 93 -21.79 12.49 -18.16
C SER A 93 -21.12 13.79 -17.73
N ALA A 94 -20.01 14.19 -18.39
CA ALA A 94 -19.33 15.43 -18.07
C ALA A 94 -20.22 16.65 -18.34
N VAL A 95 -20.96 16.68 -19.47
CA VAL A 95 -21.89 17.75 -19.79
C VAL A 95 -23.02 17.84 -18.77
N VAL A 96 -23.62 16.69 -18.41
CA VAL A 96 -24.71 16.62 -17.44
C VAL A 96 -24.25 17.11 -16.07
N PHE A 97 -23.12 16.63 -15.55
CA PHE A 97 -22.62 17.04 -14.24
C PHE A 97 -22.17 18.49 -14.24
N LEU A 98 -21.58 18.99 -15.32
CA LEU A 98 -21.27 20.41 -15.48
C LEU A 98 -22.54 21.26 -15.37
N PHE A 99 -23.59 20.93 -16.14
CA PHE A 99 -24.86 21.65 -16.14
C PHE A 99 -25.47 21.68 -14.74
N PHE A 100 -25.63 20.52 -14.09
CA PHE A 100 -26.25 20.50 -12.77
C PHE A 100 -25.37 21.14 -11.68
N THR A 101 -24.02 21.09 -11.78
CA THR A 101 -23.12 21.82 -10.88
C THR A 101 -23.37 23.32 -10.97
N ILE A 102 -23.48 23.87 -12.19
CA ILE A 102 -23.80 25.28 -12.42
C ILE A 102 -25.21 25.60 -11.87
N PHE A 103 -26.18 24.72 -12.12
CA PHE A 103 -27.57 24.91 -11.73
C PHE A 103 -27.82 24.87 -10.21
N THR A 104 -26.86 24.37 -9.40
CA THR A 104 -26.91 24.55 -7.93
C THR A 104 -26.79 26.00 -7.49
N GLY A 105 -26.32 26.91 -8.35
CA GLY A 105 -26.01 28.30 -8.00
C GLY A 105 -24.92 28.43 -6.93
N SER A 106 -24.07 27.42 -6.75
CA SER A 106 -22.98 27.45 -5.78
C SER A 106 -21.76 28.17 -6.34
N ARG A 107 -21.35 29.28 -5.74
CA ARG A 107 -20.12 30.00 -6.13
C ARG A 107 -18.87 29.13 -6.02
N LYS A 108 -18.79 28.23 -5.01
CA LYS A 108 -17.71 27.28 -4.86
C LYS A 108 -17.68 26.25 -6.00
N GLY A 109 -18.87 25.73 -6.37
CA GLY A 109 -19.03 24.81 -7.49
C GLY A 109 -18.57 25.43 -8.80
N LEU A 110 -18.99 26.65 -9.09
CA LEU A 110 -18.59 27.41 -10.29
C LEU A 110 -17.07 27.64 -10.36
N PHE A 111 -16.48 28.12 -9.27
CA PHE A 111 -15.02 28.28 -9.18
C PHE A 111 -14.30 26.95 -9.39
N GLY A 112 -14.79 25.88 -8.75
CA GLY A 112 -14.24 24.54 -8.88
C GLY A 112 -14.28 24.01 -10.30
N VAL A 113 -15.38 24.24 -11.04
CA VAL A 113 -15.50 23.87 -12.47
C VAL A 113 -14.40 24.56 -13.29
N VAL A 114 -14.20 25.87 -13.10
CA VAL A 114 -13.16 26.62 -13.82
C VAL A 114 -11.77 26.04 -13.51
N VAL A 115 -11.46 25.83 -12.23
CA VAL A 115 -10.17 25.29 -11.79
C VAL A 115 -9.93 23.90 -12.35
N VAL A 116 -10.89 22.97 -12.21
CA VAL A 116 -10.76 21.60 -12.73
C VAL A 116 -10.53 21.60 -14.23
N THR A 117 -11.37 22.33 -14.95
CA THR A 117 -11.30 22.36 -16.43
C THR A 117 -9.98 22.96 -16.89
N LEU A 118 -9.55 24.07 -16.28
CA LEU A 118 -8.29 24.74 -16.58
C LEU A 118 -7.08 23.81 -16.28
N CYS A 119 -7.03 23.22 -15.09
CA CYS A 119 -5.98 22.27 -14.72
C CYS A 119 -5.92 21.09 -15.69
N TYR A 120 -7.06 20.54 -16.06
CA TYR A 120 -7.14 19.40 -16.96
C TYR A 120 -6.66 19.76 -18.36
N VAL A 121 -7.09 20.88 -18.92
CA VAL A 121 -6.69 21.34 -20.26
C VAL A 121 -5.20 21.69 -20.29
N LEU A 122 -4.71 22.41 -19.28
CA LEU A 122 -3.31 22.82 -19.22
C LEU A 122 -2.34 21.63 -18.96
N TRP A 123 -2.79 20.62 -18.21
CA TRP A 123 -1.94 19.48 -17.85
C TRP A 123 -1.98 18.31 -18.83
N SER A 124 -3.12 18.11 -19.50
CA SER A 124 -3.32 16.88 -20.29
C SER A 124 -2.80 16.96 -21.73
N ASP A 125 -2.85 18.13 -22.37
CA ASP A 125 -2.47 18.27 -23.78
C ASP A 125 -1.52 19.46 -24.01
N ARG A 126 -0.23 19.22 -23.81
CA ARG A 126 0.81 20.25 -24.05
C ARG A 126 0.87 20.69 -25.53
N LYS A 127 0.59 19.79 -26.48
CA LYS A 127 0.69 20.05 -27.94
C LYS A 127 -0.40 21.01 -28.43
N ASN A 128 -1.61 20.91 -27.84
CA ASN A 128 -2.78 21.69 -28.25
C ASN A 128 -3.20 22.75 -27.22
N ARG A 129 -2.33 23.10 -26.28
CA ARG A 129 -2.62 23.98 -25.14
C ARG A 129 -3.28 25.31 -25.54
N LYS A 130 -2.74 26.00 -26.57
CA LYS A 130 -3.29 27.27 -27.04
C LYS A 130 -4.71 27.11 -27.60
N ARG A 131 -4.94 26.08 -28.41
CA ARG A 131 -6.28 25.78 -28.95
C ARG A 131 -7.28 25.46 -27.86
N ASN A 132 -6.91 24.60 -26.91
CA ASN A 132 -7.78 24.20 -25.81
C ASN A 132 -8.09 25.36 -24.87
N LEU A 133 -7.15 26.29 -24.64
CA LEU A 133 -7.37 27.52 -23.89
C LEU A 133 -8.37 28.45 -24.59
N LEU A 134 -8.23 28.62 -25.90
CA LEU A 134 -9.18 29.41 -26.70
C LEU A 134 -10.59 28.82 -26.69
N LEU A 135 -10.71 27.51 -26.82
CA LEU A 135 -12.00 26.82 -26.71
C LEU A 135 -12.63 26.98 -25.32
N LEU A 136 -11.84 26.96 -24.26
CA LEU A 136 -12.29 27.22 -22.89
C LEU A 136 -12.79 28.65 -22.73
N LEU A 137 -12.05 29.61 -23.23
CA LEU A 137 -12.47 31.02 -23.18
C LEU A 137 -13.77 31.24 -23.97
N ALA A 138 -13.87 30.66 -25.17
CA ALA A 138 -15.10 30.71 -25.97
C ALA A 138 -16.28 30.05 -25.27
N ALA A 139 -16.07 28.85 -24.66
CA ALA A 139 -17.10 28.19 -23.87
C ALA A 139 -17.50 29.00 -22.63
N GLY A 140 -16.56 29.66 -21.98
CA GLY A 140 -16.82 30.55 -20.86
C GLY A 140 -17.67 31.77 -21.25
N VAL A 141 -17.36 32.41 -22.37
CA VAL A 141 -18.13 33.52 -22.92
C VAL A 141 -19.56 33.07 -23.28
N VAL A 142 -19.70 31.94 -23.99
CA VAL A 142 -21.03 31.39 -24.33
C VAL A 142 -21.82 31.05 -23.08
N SER A 143 -21.19 30.44 -22.06
CA SER A 143 -21.85 30.11 -20.81
C SER A 143 -22.29 31.34 -20.04
N ALA A 144 -21.45 32.38 -19.96
CA ALA A 144 -21.80 33.64 -19.36
C ALA A 144 -22.97 34.29 -20.10
N PHE A 145 -22.88 34.37 -21.44
CA PHE A 145 -23.96 34.90 -22.26
C PHE A 145 -25.30 34.17 -22.01
N THR A 146 -25.27 32.82 -21.95
CA THR A 146 -26.43 31.99 -21.70
C THR A 146 -27.02 32.25 -20.29
N VAL A 147 -26.17 32.33 -19.26
CA VAL A 147 -26.60 32.59 -17.88
C VAL A 147 -27.26 33.95 -17.75
N PHE A 148 -26.75 34.97 -18.42
CA PHE A 148 -27.29 36.35 -18.32
C PHE A 148 -28.49 36.61 -19.22
N ASN A 149 -28.73 35.84 -20.26
CA ASN A 149 -29.82 36.04 -21.21
C ASN A 149 -30.97 35.04 -21.10
N VAL A 150 -30.80 33.94 -20.37
CA VAL A 150 -31.88 32.96 -20.09
C VAL A 150 -32.48 33.29 -18.73
N PRO A 151 -33.75 33.72 -18.62
CA PRO A 151 -34.35 34.18 -17.36
C PRO A 151 -34.20 33.17 -16.22
N LEU A 152 -34.48 31.91 -16.47
CA LEU A 152 -34.36 30.83 -15.50
C LEU A 152 -32.94 30.68 -14.94
N LEU A 153 -31.93 30.83 -15.78
CA LEU A 153 -30.51 30.74 -15.36
C LEU A 153 -30.06 32.02 -14.68
N TYR A 154 -30.58 33.16 -15.10
CA TYR A 154 -30.29 34.44 -14.46
C TYR A 154 -30.82 34.46 -13.01
N GLU A 155 -32.06 34.08 -12.79
CA GLU A 155 -32.69 34.03 -11.45
C GLU A 155 -31.95 33.06 -10.50
N ASN A 156 -31.54 31.89 -11.00
CA ASN A 156 -30.92 30.88 -10.16
C ASN A 156 -29.39 31.05 -9.97
N VAL A 157 -28.70 31.62 -10.94
CA VAL A 157 -27.22 31.70 -10.97
C VAL A 157 -26.76 33.15 -11.19
N GLY A 158 -27.29 33.83 -12.20
CA GLY A 158 -26.85 35.18 -12.62
C GLY A 158 -27.02 36.23 -11.55
N GLU A 159 -28.21 36.31 -10.95
CA GLU A 159 -28.53 37.26 -9.87
C GLU A 159 -27.55 37.12 -8.69
N ARG A 160 -27.25 35.93 -8.28
CA ARG A 160 -26.30 35.67 -7.19
C ARG A 160 -24.84 36.01 -7.50
N LEU A 161 -24.46 36.02 -8.78
CA LEU A 161 -23.12 36.42 -9.21
C LEU A 161 -22.98 37.96 -9.21
N VAL A 162 -24.06 38.69 -9.46
CA VAL A 162 -24.08 40.14 -9.65
C VAL A 162 -24.54 40.89 -8.40
N CYS A 163 -25.35 40.26 -7.51
CA CYS A 163 -25.91 40.92 -6.34
C CYS A 163 -24.86 41.10 -5.23
N PRO A 164 -24.35 42.35 -4.99
CA PRO A 164 -23.28 42.60 -4.01
C PRO A 164 -23.75 42.42 -2.57
N ASN A 165 -24.97 42.79 -2.25
CA ASN A 165 -25.49 42.86 -0.87
C ASN A 165 -25.52 41.48 -0.17
N GLU A 166 -25.97 40.43 -0.86
CA GLU A 166 -25.93 39.08 -0.29
C GLU A 166 -24.49 38.56 -0.10
N LEU A 167 -23.55 39.00 -0.94
CA LEU A 167 -22.16 38.63 -0.82
C LEU A 167 -21.51 39.28 0.40
N GLU A 168 -21.75 40.58 0.60
CA GLU A 168 -21.22 41.35 1.73
C GLU A 168 -21.73 40.82 3.06
N MET A 169 -23.04 40.58 3.20
CA MET A 169 -23.62 39.99 4.41
C MET A 169 -23.03 38.62 4.73
N SER A 170 -22.95 37.76 3.76
CA SER A 170 -22.34 36.40 3.96
C SER A 170 -20.85 36.46 4.31
N ILE A 171 -20.10 37.43 3.79
CA ILE A 171 -18.68 37.64 4.13
C ILE A 171 -18.55 38.21 5.54
N LEU A 172 -19.36 39.17 5.91
CA LEU A 172 -19.36 39.78 7.24
C LEU A 172 -19.69 38.77 8.34
N GLU A 173 -20.74 37.95 8.16
CA GLU A 173 -21.11 36.89 9.09
C GLU A 173 -19.98 35.88 9.28
N ARG A 174 -19.39 35.38 8.18
CA ARG A 174 -18.28 34.42 8.25
C ARG A 174 -17.02 35.02 8.84
N SER A 175 -16.70 36.26 8.52
CA SER A 175 -15.55 36.95 9.11
C SER A 175 -15.72 37.14 10.62
N GLY A 176 -16.94 37.37 11.09
CA GLY A 176 -17.31 37.36 12.49
C GLY A 176 -17.04 36.01 13.15
N MET A 177 -17.57 34.94 12.57
CA MET A 177 -17.35 33.55 13.07
C MET A 177 -15.87 33.17 13.11
N ILE A 178 -15.09 33.55 12.10
CA ILE A 178 -13.64 33.31 12.07
C ILE A 178 -12.94 34.07 13.19
N ARG A 179 -13.31 35.31 13.43
CA ARG A 179 -12.76 36.16 14.51
C ARG A 179 -13.08 35.57 15.89
N ASP A 180 -14.31 35.13 16.10
CA ASP A 180 -14.74 34.52 17.35
C ASP A 180 -14.04 33.16 17.56
N GLY A 181 -13.91 32.37 16.50
CA GLY A 181 -13.13 31.12 16.52
C GLY A 181 -11.66 31.34 16.86
N ALA A 182 -11.03 32.39 16.29
CA ALA A 182 -9.65 32.75 16.63
C ALA A 182 -9.50 33.14 18.11
N ARG A 183 -10.48 33.92 18.67
CA ARG A 183 -10.50 34.26 20.09
C ARG A 183 -10.62 33.04 20.99
N LEU A 184 -11.51 32.10 20.66
CA LEU A 184 -11.69 30.86 21.39
C LEU A 184 -10.42 29.97 21.30
N PHE A 185 -9.82 29.84 20.13
CA PHE A 185 -8.58 29.10 19.94
C PHE A 185 -7.44 29.64 20.84
N LEU A 186 -7.27 30.98 20.89
CA LEU A 186 -6.23 31.60 21.72
C LEU A 186 -6.39 31.31 23.23
N GLN A 187 -7.60 30.99 23.69
CA GLN A 187 -7.85 30.62 25.08
C GLN A 187 -7.45 29.17 25.38
N ARG A 188 -7.52 28.24 24.37
CA ARG A 188 -7.19 26.82 24.53
C ARG A 188 -6.44 26.24 23.32
N PRO A 189 -5.21 26.68 23.03
CA PRO A 189 -4.54 26.40 21.77
C PRO A 189 -4.08 24.95 21.63
N LEU A 190 -3.85 24.20 22.72
CA LEU A 190 -3.31 22.85 22.68
C LEU A 190 -4.38 21.76 22.56
N LEU A 191 -5.47 21.84 23.31
CA LEU A 191 -6.49 20.78 23.37
C LEU A 191 -7.87 21.22 22.89
N GLY A 192 -8.07 22.53 22.69
CA GLY A 192 -9.36 23.07 22.28
C GLY A 192 -10.48 22.88 23.31
N TYR A 193 -11.70 22.93 22.83
CA TYR A 193 -12.95 22.79 23.63
C TYR A 193 -13.63 21.43 23.43
N GLY A 194 -13.14 20.58 22.56
CA GLY A 194 -13.75 19.35 22.10
C GLY A 194 -14.25 19.44 20.66
N LEU A 195 -14.20 18.35 19.92
CA LEU A 195 -14.68 18.32 18.53
C LEU A 195 -16.17 18.66 18.46
N ASP A 196 -16.59 19.43 17.46
CA ASP A 196 -17.95 19.94 17.25
C ASP A 196 -18.44 20.91 18.37
N CYS A 197 -17.52 21.48 19.14
CA CYS A 197 -17.87 22.39 20.25
C CYS A 197 -17.92 23.87 19.87
N PHE A 198 -17.56 24.27 18.66
CA PHE A 198 -17.61 25.69 18.24
C PHE A 198 -18.99 26.30 18.46
N ARG A 199 -20.08 25.62 18.06
CA ARG A 199 -21.46 26.11 18.20
C ARG A 199 -21.87 26.42 19.63
N PHE A 200 -21.31 25.72 20.60
CA PHE A 200 -21.58 25.92 22.02
C PHE A 200 -20.62 26.95 22.61
N ALA A 201 -19.33 26.86 22.30
CA ALA A 201 -18.31 27.75 22.84
C ALA A 201 -18.43 29.20 22.32
N SER A 202 -18.91 29.38 21.09
CA SER A 202 -19.15 30.70 20.50
C SER A 202 -20.49 31.35 20.92
N GLY A 203 -21.43 30.54 21.42
CA GLY A 203 -22.80 30.97 21.68
C GLY A 203 -23.67 31.20 20.43
N LEU A 204 -23.13 30.92 19.22
CA LEU A 204 -23.83 31.19 17.96
C LEU A 204 -24.81 30.06 17.56
N GLY A 205 -24.76 28.89 18.22
CA GLY A 205 -25.64 27.75 17.93
C GLY A 205 -25.40 27.07 16.59
N THR A 206 -24.42 27.55 15.81
CA THR A 206 -24.05 27.01 14.50
C THR A 206 -22.52 26.78 14.39
N TYR A 207 -22.09 26.02 13.38
CA TYR A 207 -20.67 25.79 13.12
C TYR A 207 -19.98 26.95 12.41
N SER A 208 -18.65 27.03 12.46
CA SER A 208 -17.84 28.17 12.01
C SER A 208 -17.85 28.44 10.50
N HIS A 209 -18.43 27.54 9.68
CA HIS A 209 -18.32 27.57 8.22
C HIS A 209 -16.88 27.54 7.67
N ASN A 210 -15.91 27.14 8.51
CA ASN A 210 -14.50 26.99 8.16
C ASN A 210 -13.91 25.80 8.89
N ASN A 211 -13.46 24.78 8.13
CA ASN A 211 -12.98 23.54 8.69
C ASN A 211 -11.72 23.71 9.56
N TYR A 212 -10.86 24.65 9.19
CA TYR A 212 -9.60 24.89 9.93
C TYR A 212 -9.87 25.57 11.27
N ILE A 213 -10.79 26.53 11.30
CA ILE A 213 -11.23 27.19 12.54
C ILE A 213 -11.94 26.17 13.45
N GLU A 214 -12.81 25.34 12.89
CA GLU A 214 -13.52 24.31 13.65
C GLU A 214 -12.54 23.33 14.32
N LEU A 215 -11.51 22.88 13.59
CA LEU A 215 -10.46 22.01 14.11
C LEU A 215 -9.60 22.70 15.18
N LEU A 216 -9.25 23.97 14.97
CA LEU A 216 -8.47 24.74 15.95
C LEU A 216 -9.26 24.96 17.26
N VAL A 217 -10.56 25.30 17.17
CA VAL A 217 -11.40 25.44 18.35
C VAL A 217 -11.69 24.10 19.01
N GLY A 218 -11.94 23.06 18.20
CA GLY A 218 -12.31 21.74 18.69
C GLY A 218 -11.18 20.97 19.35
N GLY A 219 -10.00 20.91 18.74
CA GLY A 219 -8.89 20.05 19.18
C GLY A 219 -7.53 20.74 19.18
N GLY A 220 -7.50 22.07 19.03
CA GLY A 220 -6.28 22.86 19.04
C GLY A 220 -5.34 22.60 17.86
N ILE A 221 -4.08 22.97 18.04
CA ILE A 221 -3.02 22.75 17.04
C ILE A 221 -2.89 21.26 16.66
N PRO A 222 -2.91 20.29 17.58
CA PRO A 222 -2.81 18.89 17.22
C PRO A 222 -3.88 18.40 16.24
N ALA A 223 -5.14 18.79 16.42
CA ALA A 223 -6.22 18.41 15.53
C ALA A 223 -6.02 18.98 14.12
N LEU A 224 -5.64 20.24 14.02
CA LEU A 224 -5.32 20.86 12.74
C LEU A 224 -4.15 20.17 12.05
N LEU A 225 -3.06 19.90 12.76
CA LEU A 225 -1.88 19.23 12.18
C LEU A 225 -2.19 17.80 11.73
N LEU A 226 -2.94 17.03 12.54
CA LEU A 226 -3.37 15.67 12.17
C LEU A 226 -4.25 15.65 10.92
N TYR A 227 -5.02 16.69 10.67
CA TYR A 227 -5.84 16.81 9.46
C TYR A 227 -5.02 17.28 8.26
N VAL A 228 -4.26 18.37 8.41
CA VAL A 228 -3.63 19.08 7.29
C VAL A 228 -2.35 18.40 6.80
N LEU A 229 -1.47 17.92 7.71
CA LEU A 229 -0.17 17.36 7.32
C LEU A 229 -0.27 16.12 6.40
N PRO A 230 -1.16 15.13 6.65
CA PRO A 230 -1.34 14.01 5.73
C PRO A 230 -1.79 14.46 4.34
N LEU A 231 -2.71 15.45 4.26
CA LEU A 231 -3.20 15.97 2.99
C LEU A 231 -2.11 16.73 2.22
N LEU A 232 -1.32 17.56 2.89
CA LEU A 232 -0.17 18.25 2.28
C LEU A 232 0.91 17.27 1.84
N SER A 233 1.19 16.25 2.63
CA SER A 233 2.14 15.17 2.25
C SER A 233 1.66 14.42 1.00
N ALA A 234 0.36 14.09 0.94
CA ALA A 234 -0.23 13.46 -0.23
C ALA A 234 -0.16 14.37 -1.46
N LEU A 235 -0.47 15.66 -1.32
CA LEU A 235 -0.35 16.65 -2.38
C LEU A 235 1.08 16.79 -2.90
N ALA A 236 2.07 16.93 -2.02
CA ALA A 236 3.48 17.03 -2.42
C ALA A 236 3.91 15.83 -3.26
N LYS A 237 3.49 14.62 -2.87
CA LYS A 237 3.70 13.39 -3.65
C LYS A 237 2.92 13.42 -4.97
N GLY A 238 1.67 13.90 -4.94
CA GLY A 238 0.82 14.04 -6.12
C GLY A 238 1.44 14.97 -7.17
N PHE A 239 1.95 16.12 -6.77
CA PHE A 239 2.63 17.06 -7.67
C PHE A 239 3.91 16.49 -8.28
N ARG A 240 4.76 15.85 -7.47
CA ARG A 240 6.01 15.22 -7.96
C ARG A 240 5.73 14.13 -9.00
N ASN A 241 4.59 13.48 -8.91
CA ASN A 241 4.26 12.27 -9.67
C ASN A 241 3.16 12.46 -10.71
N GLY A 242 2.43 13.57 -10.66
CA GLY A 242 1.31 13.85 -11.57
C GLY A 242 1.70 13.94 -13.05
N GLY A 243 2.95 14.30 -13.36
CA GLY A 243 3.45 14.29 -14.74
C GLY A 243 3.47 12.90 -15.38
N LYS A 244 3.46 11.82 -14.59
CA LYS A 244 3.61 10.43 -15.03
C LYS A 244 2.31 9.63 -15.07
N SER A 245 1.23 10.09 -14.42
CA SER A 245 -0.05 9.37 -14.34
C SER A 245 -1.24 10.31 -14.34
N GLY A 246 -2.20 10.05 -15.24
CA GLY A 246 -3.45 10.79 -15.31
C GLY A 246 -4.31 10.64 -14.06
N ASP A 247 -4.38 9.43 -13.50
CA ASP A 247 -5.16 9.15 -12.28
C ASP A 247 -4.60 9.93 -11.07
N VAL A 248 -3.25 10.02 -10.96
CA VAL A 248 -2.60 10.85 -9.92
C VAL A 248 -2.91 12.33 -10.10
N ARG A 249 -2.93 12.83 -11.34
CA ARG A 249 -3.30 14.24 -11.62
C ARG A 249 -4.71 14.57 -11.18
N LEU A 250 -5.69 13.75 -11.61
CA LEU A 250 -7.10 13.92 -11.21
C LEU A 250 -7.23 13.98 -9.70
N THR A 251 -6.72 12.95 -9.03
CA THR A 251 -6.90 12.81 -7.58
C THR A 251 -6.16 13.91 -6.80
N THR A 252 -5.03 14.42 -7.32
CA THR A 252 -4.34 15.61 -6.77
C THR A 252 -5.22 16.85 -6.88
N CYS A 253 -5.86 17.08 -8.04
CA CYS A 253 -6.81 18.17 -8.20
C CYS A 253 -7.99 18.07 -7.23
N LEU A 254 -8.55 16.88 -7.03
CA LEU A 254 -9.66 16.67 -6.11
C LEU A 254 -9.28 16.99 -4.65
N VAL A 255 -8.06 16.63 -4.22
CA VAL A 255 -7.56 17.00 -2.87
C VAL A 255 -7.37 18.51 -2.74
N LEU A 256 -6.85 19.18 -3.76
CA LEU A 256 -6.74 20.64 -3.77
C LEU A 256 -8.10 21.32 -3.65
N LEU A 257 -9.09 20.83 -4.40
CA LEU A 257 -10.46 21.35 -4.34
C LEU A 257 -11.07 21.12 -2.97
N GLN A 258 -10.80 19.99 -2.31
CA GLN A 258 -11.28 19.72 -0.96
C GLN A 258 -10.68 20.71 0.03
N LEU A 259 -9.36 20.91 0.04
CA LEU A 259 -8.71 21.88 0.92
C LEU A 259 -9.21 23.32 0.70
N PHE A 260 -9.53 23.67 -0.56
CA PHE A 260 -10.14 24.97 -0.86
C PHE A 260 -11.58 25.06 -0.35
N ALA A 261 -12.37 23.99 -0.52
CA ALA A 261 -13.75 23.96 -0.01
C ALA A 261 -13.80 24.08 1.51
N ASP A 262 -12.82 23.54 2.22
CA ASP A 262 -12.67 23.57 3.68
C ASP A 262 -12.53 25.01 4.26
N LEU A 263 -12.15 25.98 3.43
CA LEU A 263 -12.16 27.41 3.81
C LEU A 263 -13.57 27.94 4.03
N ALA A 264 -14.59 27.24 3.54
CA ALA A 264 -15.96 27.76 3.55
C ALA A 264 -17.02 26.68 3.87
N CYS A 265 -16.60 25.51 4.40
CA CYS A 265 -17.47 24.48 4.96
C CYS A 265 -16.74 23.73 6.07
N VAL A 266 -17.48 22.96 6.88
CA VAL A 266 -16.92 22.06 7.89
C VAL A 266 -17.13 20.63 7.40
N SER A 267 -16.05 19.90 7.18
CA SER A 267 -16.07 18.63 6.47
C SER A 267 -15.23 17.52 7.12
N TYR A 268 -14.47 17.83 8.17
CA TYR A 268 -13.51 16.89 8.78
C TYR A 268 -14.15 15.60 9.31
N PHE A 269 -15.43 15.61 9.59
CA PHE A 269 -16.19 14.44 10.05
C PHE A 269 -17.01 13.77 8.92
N GLU A 270 -16.97 14.28 7.70
CA GLU A 270 -17.72 13.75 6.57
C GLU A 270 -16.89 12.75 5.76
N ARG A 271 -17.38 11.52 5.61
CA ARG A 271 -16.70 10.46 4.85
C ARG A 271 -16.39 10.86 3.40
N ILE A 272 -17.35 11.55 2.77
CA ILE A 272 -17.22 11.98 1.36
C ILE A 272 -16.05 12.96 1.18
N ALA A 273 -15.81 13.83 2.15
CA ALA A 273 -14.74 14.82 2.11
C ALA A 273 -13.33 14.18 2.14
N LEU A 274 -13.19 12.99 2.72
CA LEU A 274 -11.90 12.28 2.80
C LEU A 274 -11.64 11.36 1.58
N LEU A 275 -12.64 11.11 0.74
CA LEU A 275 -12.48 10.26 -0.46
C LEU A 275 -11.42 10.77 -1.44
N PRO A 276 -11.30 12.09 -1.74
CA PRO A 276 -10.24 12.60 -2.61
C PRO A 276 -8.83 12.21 -2.16
N ALA A 277 -8.56 12.32 -0.86
CA ALA A 277 -7.27 11.92 -0.29
C ALA A 277 -7.03 10.41 -0.42
N LEU A 278 -8.05 9.61 -0.17
CA LEU A 278 -8.00 8.16 -0.32
C LEU A 278 -7.72 7.75 -1.78
N PHE A 279 -8.38 8.36 -2.74
CA PHE A 279 -8.16 8.15 -4.17
C PHE A 279 -6.73 8.53 -4.57
N LEU A 280 -6.20 9.65 -4.05
CA LEU A 280 -4.82 10.07 -4.33
C LEU A 280 -3.80 9.06 -3.78
N LEU A 281 -3.97 8.61 -2.56
CA LEU A 281 -3.10 7.60 -1.96
C LEU A 281 -3.15 6.28 -2.75
N ALA A 282 -4.34 5.86 -3.20
CA ALA A 282 -4.50 4.68 -4.03
C ALA A 282 -3.85 4.85 -5.42
N ALA A 283 -4.06 6.00 -6.07
CA ALA A 283 -3.45 6.30 -7.38
C ALA A 283 -1.91 6.34 -7.32
N LEU A 284 -1.34 6.91 -6.26
CA LEU A 284 0.10 6.92 -6.02
C LEU A 284 0.64 5.49 -5.81
N ARG A 285 -0.08 4.66 -5.07
CA ARG A 285 0.31 3.27 -4.84
C ARG A 285 0.26 2.43 -6.10
N LEU A 286 -0.83 2.56 -6.88
CA LEU A 286 -1.02 1.82 -8.14
C LEU A 286 0.04 2.16 -9.20
N ARG A 287 0.54 3.40 -9.19
CA ARG A 287 1.61 3.80 -10.09
C ARG A 287 2.92 3.05 -9.84
N ASP A 288 3.22 2.79 -8.56
CA ASP A 288 4.48 2.19 -8.11
C ASP A 288 4.43 0.66 -8.09
N GLN A 289 3.26 0.06 -8.33
CA GLN A 289 3.09 -1.39 -8.38
C GLN A 289 3.32 -1.94 -9.79
N LYS A 290 4.14 -3.00 -9.90
CA LYS A 290 4.04 -3.94 -11.01
C LYS A 290 2.65 -4.60 -10.95
N PRO A 291 2.06 -5.04 -12.09
CA PRO A 291 0.70 -5.57 -12.11
C PRO A 291 0.60 -6.87 -11.29
N GLU A 292 0.15 -6.76 -10.05
CA GLU A 292 -0.28 -7.90 -9.24
C GLU A 292 -1.80 -8.08 -9.31
N ASP A 293 -2.25 -9.33 -9.31
CA ASP A 293 -3.65 -9.73 -9.51
C ASP A 293 -4.66 -9.10 -8.54
N GLY A 294 -5.80 -8.68 -9.10
CA GLY A 294 -6.90 -7.95 -8.44
C GLY A 294 -7.71 -8.70 -7.37
N THR A 295 -7.06 -9.51 -6.54
CA THR A 295 -7.70 -10.38 -5.55
C THR A 295 -7.58 -9.89 -4.09
N ALA A 296 -7.00 -8.69 -3.84
CA ALA A 296 -6.66 -8.27 -2.48
C ALA A 296 -7.88 -8.16 -1.54
N LEU A 297 -8.96 -7.45 -1.91
CA LEU A 297 -10.13 -7.30 -1.04
C LEU A 297 -10.85 -8.63 -0.80
N TRP A 298 -10.97 -9.46 -1.83
CA TRP A 298 -11.62 -10.77 -1.73
C TRP A 298 -10.88 -11.71 -0.77
N LYS A 299 -9.53 -11.61 -0.71
CA LYS A 299 -8.71 -12.31 0.28
C LYS A 299 -8.99 -11.85 1.72
N TYR A 300 -9.27 -10.55 1.93
CA TYR A 300 -9.64 -10.01 3.26
C TYR A 300 -11.08 -10.33 3.65
N LEU A 301 -12.02 -10.32 2.70
CA LEU A 301 -13.42 -10.72 2.96
C LEU A 301 -13.54 -12.20 3.29
N LYS A 302 -12.75 -13.06 2.63
CA LYS A 302 -12.67 -14.50 2.95
C LYS A 302 -12.00 -14.79 4.29
N ASN A 303 -11.03 -13.96 4.68
CA ASN A 303 -10.33 -14.10 5.94
C ASN A 303 -10.10 -12.72 6.59
N PRO A 304 -11.05 -12.24 7.42
CA PRO A 304 -10.94 -10.92 8.07
C PRO A 304 -9.74 -10.82 9.03
N TRP A 305 -9.20 -11.95 9.50
CA TRP A 305 -7.99 -11.98 10.33
C TRP A 305 -6.75 -11.47 9.61
N ARG A 306 -6.73 -11.44 8.28
CA ARG A 306 -5.61 -10.88 7.48
C ARG A 306 -5.31 -9.41 7.78
N VAL A 307 -6.26 -8.66 8.33
CA VAL A 307 -6.03 -7.30 8.83
C VAL A 307 -4.97 -7.31 9.94
N PHE A 308 -5.07 -8.26 10.87
CA PHE A 308 -4.09 -8.41 11.96
C PHE A 308 -2.68 -8.75 11.45
N MET A 309 -2.58 -9.51 10.35
CA MET A 309 -1.29 -9.77 9.70
C MET A 309 -0.63 -8.47 9.21
N LEU A 310 -1.40 -7.56 8.60
CA LEU A 310 -0.88 -6.26 8.17
C LEU A 310 -0.45 -5.38 9.35
N LEU A 311 -1.21 -5.39 10.44
CA LEU A 311 -0.88 -4.67 11.66
C LEU A 311 0.39 -5.24 12.31
N GLY A 312 0.52 -6.58 12.36
CA GLY A 312 1.70 -7.26 12.89
C GLY A 312 2.96 -6.97 12.08
N ILE A 313 2.91 -7.12 10.75
CA ILE A 313 4.07 -6.83 9.88
C ILE A 313 4.53 -5.37 9.98
N ARG A 314 3.63 -4.44 10.29
CA ARG A 314 3.93 -3.01 10.49
C ARG A 314 4.36 -2.65 11.91
N GLY A 315 4.41 -3.61 12.83
CA GLY A 315 4.82 -3.42 14.22
C GLY A 315 3.73 -2.90 15.18
N PHE A 316 2.49 -2.70 14.72
CA PHE A 316 1.40 -2.24 15.59
C PHE A 316 1.01 -3.26 16.67
N LEU A 317 1.40 -4.52 16.52
CA LEU A 317 1.13 -5.61 17.46
C LEU A 317 2.38 -6.07 18.21
N ASP A 318 3.47 -5.33 18.17
CA ASP A 318 4.75 -5.68 18.78
C ASP A 318 4.68 -5.82 20.31
N PHE A 319 3.69 -5.16 20.94
CA PHE A 319 3.43 -5.23 22.37
C PHE A 319 2.86 -6.59 22.83
N LEU A 320 2.36 -7.42 21.91
CA LEU A 320 1.83 -8.74 22.27
C LEU A 320 2.97 -9.72 22.59
N PRO A 321 2.79 -10.60 23.62
CA PRO A 321 3.68 -11.73 23.84
C PRO A 321 3.75 -12.65 22.62
N ASP A 322 4.84 -13.42 22.49
CA ASP A 322 5.14 -14.21 21.28
C ASP A 322 4.03 -15.23 20.94
N GLU A 323 3.53 -16.00 21.92
CA GLU A 323 2.54 -17.03 21.65
C GLU A 323 1.18 -16.49 21.17
N PRO A 324 0.54 -15.51 21.83
CA PRO A 324 -0.67 -14.86 21.31
C PRO A 324 -0.44 -14.21 19.93
N TYR A 325 0.73 -13.57 19.74
CA TYR A 325 1.07 -12.97 18.47
C TYR A 325 1.18 -14.02 17.34
N LEU A 326 1.92 -15.11 17.57
CA LEU A 326 2.07 -16.19 16.58
C LEU A 326 0.73 -16.87 16.29
N SER A 327 -0.10 -17.12 17.31
CA SER A 327 -1.45 -17.67 17.14
C SER A 327 -2.34 -16.77 16.27
N LEU A 328 -2.26 -15.46 16.49
CA LEU A 328 -3.01 -14.47 15.73
C LEU A 328 -2.53 -14.41 14.27
N MET A 329 -1.20 -14.36 14.05
CA MET A 329 -0.59 -14.32 12.73
C MET A 329 -0.85 -15.60 11.93
N TYR A 330 -0.78 -16.77 12.60
CA TYR A 330 -1.10 -18.07 12.02
C TYR A 330 -2.56 -18.11 11.53
N ARG A 331 -3.50 -17.69 12.40
CA ARG A 331 -4.92 -17.61 12.02
C ARG A 331 -5.16 -16.62 10.88
N ALA A 332 -4.45 -15.49 10.90
CA ALA A 332 -4.54 -14.49 9.85
C ALA A 332 -4.01 -15.01 8.50
N ARG A 333 -2.99 -15.86 8.50
CA ARG A 333 -2.37 -16.42 7.29
C ARG A 333 -3.09 -17.66 6.79
N LEU A 334 -3.33 -18.64 7.66
CA LEU A 334 -3.81 -19.98 7.31
C LEU A 334 -5.31 -20.19 7.58
N GLY A 335 -6.02 -19.20 8.17
CA GLY A 335 -7.45 -19.27 8.44
C GLY A 335 -7.86 -20.14 9.63
N LYS A 336 -6.93 -20.90 10.22
CA LYS A 336 -7.16 -21.82 11.37
C LYS A 336 -6.29 -21.41 12.56
N LYS A 337 -6.74 -21.72 13.78
CA LYS A 337 -5.95 -21.54 15.01
C LYS A 337 -4.91 -22.66 15.09
N PRO A 338 -3.63 -22.38 15.43
CA PRO A 338 -2.64 -23.43 15.66
C PRO A 338 -2.88 -24.12 17.00
N ASP A 339 -2.57 -25.41 17.07
CA ASP A 339 -2.36 -26.12 18.34
C ASP A 339 -0.88 -26.03 18.71
N LEU A 340 -0.55 -25.11 19.62
CA LEU A 340 0.82 -24.92 20.11
C LEU A 340 1.11 -25.70 21.41
N VAL A 341 0.11 -26.41 21.93
CA VAL A 341 0.28 -27.30 23.11
C VAL A 341 0.61 -28.71 22.66
N HIS A 342 -0.10 -29.21 21.66
CA HIS A 342 0.12 -30.53 21.07
C HIS A 342 0.29 -30.42 19.54
N PRO A 343 1.38 -29.81 19.07
CA PRO A 343 1.56 -29.52 17.65
C PRO A 343 1.70 -30.79 16.80
N LYS A 344 0.93 -30.86 15.72
CA LYS A 344 0.91 -32.03 14.81
C LYS A 344 1.46 -31.70 13.44
N THR A 345 1.10 -30.54 12.90
CA THR A 345 1.51 -30.13 11.56
C THR A 345 2.90 -29.51 11.55
N PHE A 346 3.53 -29.47 10.39
CA PHE A 346 4.85 -28.86 10.21
C PHE A 346 4.84 -27.38 10.65
N ASN A 347 3.85 -26.62 10.18
CA ASN A 347 3.70 -25.23 10.56
C ASN A 347 3.52 -25.04 12.09
N GLU A 348 2.73 -25.88 12.73
CA GLU A 348 2.55 -25.82 14.20
C GLU A 348 3.86 -26.14 14.92
N LYS A 349 4.57 -27.18 14.51
CA LYS A 349 5.85 -27.58 15.11
C LYS A 349 6.92 -26.52 14.93
N LEU A 350 7.00 -25.88 13.77
CA LEU A 350 7.93 -24.76 13.56
C LEU A 350 7.60 -23.58 14.49
N ASN A 351 6.32 -23.24 14.69
CA ASN A 351 5.95 -22.18 15.62
C ASN A 351 6.17 -22.60 17.10
N TRP A 352 5.99 -23.86 17.43
CA TRP A 352 6.35 -24.40 18.74
C TRP A 352 7.86 -24.29 18.99
N LEU A 353 8.70 -24.66 18.01
CA LEU A 353 10.17 -24.53 18.11
C LEU A 353 10.59 -23.06 18.30
N LYS A 354 9.97 -22.10 17.65
CA LYS A 354 10.25 -20.67 17.89
C LYS A 354 10.00 -20.24 19.34
N LEU A 355 9.03 -20.85 20.03
CA LEU A 355 8.69 -20.52 21.41
C LEU A 355 9.61 -21.22 22.41
N HIS A 356 10.00 -22.45 22.14
CA HIS A 356 10.63 -23.35 23.10
C HIS A 356 12.09 -23.68 22.83
N ASP A 357 12.52 -23.76 21.55
CA ASP A 357 13.89 -24.08 21.20
C ASP A 357 14.71 -22.80 20.93
N ARG A 358 15.61 -22.45 21.86
CA ARG A 358 16.38 -21.20 21.84
C ARG A 358 17.88 -21.46 21.92
N ARG A 359 18.37 -22.43 21.18
CA ARG A 359 19.80 -22.75 21.14
C ARG A 359 20.62 -21.58 20.61
N PRO A 360 21.75 -21.22 21.25
CA PRO A 360 22.60 -20.08 20.82
C PRO A 360 23.11 -20.23 19.38
N VAL A 361 23.37 -21.46 18.92
CA VAL A 361 23.83 -21.75 17.55
C VAL A 361 22.87 -21.25 16.47
N TYR A 362 21.58 -21.10 16.78
CA TYR A 362 20.60 -20.59 15.82
C TYR A 362 20.88 -19.16 15.37
N ALA A 363 21.37 -18.31 16.27
CA ALA A 363 21.76 -16.94 15.93
C ALA A 363 22.98 -16.94 14.99
N GLU A 364 23.96 -17.80 15.25
CA GLU A 364 25.15 -17.97 14.40
C GLU A 364 24.75 -18.46 12.99
N MET A 365 23.90 -19.48 12.89
CA MET A 365 23.43 -20.04 11.62
C MET A 365 22.56 -19.08 10.81
N SER A 366 21.83 -18.18 11.46
CA SER A 366 20.92 -17.23 10.81
C SER A 366 21.57 -15.91 10.39
N ASP A 367 22.69 -15.53 11.02
CA ASP A 367 23.51 -14.39 10.60
C ASP A 367 24.34 -14.78 9.37
N LYS A 368 24.02 -14.25 8.20
CA LYS A 368 24.70 -14.58 6.94
C LYS A 368 26.23 -14.34 6.97
N TYR A 369 26.70 -13.51 7.92
CA TYR A 369 28.13 -13.32 8.13
C TYR A 369 28.73 -14.38 9.09
N ALA A 370 28.11 -14.58 10.26
CA ALA A 370 28.58 -15.55 11.24
C ALA A 370 28.43 -17.01 10.74
N ALA A 371 27.39 -17.31 9.98
CA ALA A 371 27.15 -18.61 9.36
C ALA A 371 28.34 -19.11 8.50
N ARG A 372 29.14 -18.19 7.98
CA ARG A 372 30.34 -18.53 7.21
C ARG A 372 31.37 -19.28 8.06
N GLU A 373 31.52 -18.91 9.34
CA GLU A 373 32.42 -19.61 10.25
C GLU A 373 31.86 -20.99 10.62
N PHE A 374 30.53 -21.08 10.84
CA PHE A 374 29.86 -22.36 11.06
C PHE A 374 30.06 -23.30 9.87
N ILE A 375 29.86 -22.83 8.64
CA ILE A 375 30.05 -23.60 7.42
C ILE A 375 31.52 -24.04 7.28
N ARG A 376 32.48 -23.13 7.47
CA ARG A 376 33.92 -23.41 7.39
C ARG A 376 34.32 -24.55 8.34
N LYS A 377 33.83 -24.51 9.56
CA LYS A 377 34.14 -25.47 10.61
C LYS A 377 33.55 -26.86 10.35
N HIS A 378 32.33 -26.95 9.80
CA HIS A 378 31.65 -28.24 9.64
C HIS A 378 31.89 -28.87 8.29
N ILE A 379 31.88 -28.14 7.20
CA ILE A 379 31.98 -28.70 5.86
C ILE A 379 33.19 -28.21 5.06
N GLY A 380 33.80 -27.09 5.45
CA GLY A 380 35.02 -26.56 4.84
C GLY A 380 34.84 -25.24 4.09
N GLU A 381 35.97 -24.55 3.91
CA GLU A 381 36.01 -23.20 3.31
C GLU A 381 35.69 -23.20 1.81
N GLN A 382 35.95 -24.30 1.12
CA GLN A 382 35.71 -24.48 -0.32
C GLN A 382 34.23 -24.33 -0.71
N TYR A 383 33.32 -24.54 0.23
CA TYR A 383 31.87 -24.38 0.00
C TYR A 383 31.36 -22.96 0.24
N LEU A 384 32.22 -22.02 0.66
CA LEU A 384 31.82 -20.63 0.85
C LEU A 384 31.87 -19.86 -0.47
N ILE A 385 30.88 -18.98 -0.68
CA ILE A 385 30.95 -17.96 -1.73
C ILE A 385 31.99 -16.91 -1.29
N PRO A 386 32.94 -16.47 -2.14
CA PRO A 386 33.92 -15.46 -1.76
C PRO A 386 33.27 -14.17 -1.24
N LEU A 387 33.74 -13.72 -0.07
CA LEU A 387 33.27 -12.49 0.57
C LEU A 387 34.09 -11.30 0.05
N LEU A 388 33.42 -10.28 -0.45
CA LEU A 388 34.04 -9.07 -1.01
C LEU A 388 34.10 -7.91 -0.01
N GLY A 389 33.19 -7.89 0.98
CA GLY A 389 33.17 -6.84 1.99
C GLY A 389 32.05 -7.00 3.01
N VAL A 390 32.20 -6.32 4.15
CA VAL A 390 31.25 -6.30 5.27
C VAL A 390 31.15 -4.89 5.82
N TRP A 391 29.95 -4.36 6.01
CA TRP A 391 29.71 -3.02 6.53
C TRP A 391 28.58 -3.00 7.55
N ASP A 392 28.76 -2.23 8.60
CA ASP A 392 27.75 -1.94 9.63
C ASP A 392 26.83 -0.76 9.26
N ASP A 393 27.22 0.00 8.23
CA ASP A 393 26.51 1.17 7.71
C ASP A 393 26.45 1.13 6.19
N ALA A 394 25.28 1.36 5.63
CA ALA A 394 25.06 1.38 4.18
C ALA A 394 25.84 2.50 3.47
N ASP A 395 26.11 3.60 4.17
CA ASP A 395 26.85 4.74 3.61
C ASP A 395 28.36 4.46 3.49
N LYS A 396 28.86 3.48 4.26
CA LYS A 396 30.26 3.04 4.22
C LYS A 396 30.55 2.01 3.12
N ILE A 397 29.53 1.53 2.39
CA ILE A 397 29.74 0.58 1.30
C ILE A 397 30.60 1.23 0.21
N ASP A 398 31.80 0.68 -0.01
CA ASP A 398 32.71 1.12 -1.07
C ASP A 398 32.37 0.42 -2.38
N PHE A 399 31.47 1.04 -3.17
CA PHE A 399 31.06 0.50 -4.45
C PHE A 399 32.16 0.56 -5.52
N ASP A 400 33.16 1.44 -5.34
CA ASP A 400 34.24 1.59 -6.33
C ASP A 400 35.25 0.44 -6.20
N ALA A 401 35.46 -0.07 -4.98
CA ALA A 401 36.31 -1.22 -4.72
C ALA A 401 35.66 -2.57 -5.10
N LEU A 402 34.35 -2.61 -5.29
CA LEU A 402 33.63 -3.84 -5.68
C LEU A 402 33.75 -4.09 -7.19
N PRO A 403 33.71 -5.37 -7.67
CA PRO A 403 33.68 -5.69 -9.09
C PRO A 403 32.41 -5.18 -9.78
N ASP A 404 32.32 -5.27 -11.11
CA ASP A 404 31.14 -4.82 -11.85
C ASP A 404 29.88 -5.63 -11.52
N ARG A 405 30.03 -6.90 -11.13
CA ARG A 405 28.93 -7.79 -10.76
C ARG A 405 29.20 -8.39 -9.39
N PHE A 406 28.25 -8.22 -8.48
CA PHE A 406 28.32 -8.76 -7.11
C PHE A 406 26.91 -8.89 -6.51
N VAL A 407 26.80 -9.52 -5.35
CA VAL A 407 25.54 -9.70 -4.63
C VAL A 407 25.63 -9.03 -3.26
N LEU A 408 24.69 -8.14 -2.95
CA LEU A 408 24.52 -7.55 -1.62
C LEU A 408 23.44 -8.28 -0.83
N LYS A 409 23.69 -8.48 0.48
CA LYS A 409 22.74 -9.11 1.41
C LYS A 409 22.79 -8.41 2.77
N ALA A 410 21.65 -8.17 3.43
CA ALA A 410 21.66 -7.86 4.85
C ALA A 410 21.78 -9.16 5.67
N THR A 411 22.54 -9.13 6.77
CA THR A 411 22.89 -10.36 7.53
C THR A 411 21.75 -10.86 8.41
N HIS A 412 20.88 -9.96 8.87
CA HIS A 412 19.88 -10.17 9.93
C HIS A 412 18.42 -10.30 9.42
N ASP A 413 18.24 -10.47 8.12
CA ASP A 413 16.87 -10.55 7.54
C ASP A 413 16.78 -11.55 6.37
N SER A 414 15.56 -11.77 5.88
CA SER A 414 15.27 -12.48 4.64
C SER A 414 14.69 -11.52 3.59
N GLY A 415 14.97 -11.80 2.31
CA GLY A 415 14.46 -11.02 1.18
C GLY A 415 15.21 -9.71 0.89
N SER A 416 16.44 -9.55 1.41
CA SER A 416 17.30 -8.40 1.14
C SER A 416 18.36 -8.62 0.08
N VAL A 417 18.40 -9.79 -0.55
CA VAL A 417 19.37 -10.13 -1.61
C VAL A 417 19.17 -9.21 -2.81
N ARG A 418 20.27 -8.60 -3.28
CA ARG A 418 20.29 -7.78 -4.51
C ARG A 418 21.49 -8.17 -5.37
N VAL A 419 21.19 -8.67 -6.56
CA VAL A 419 22.20 -8.85 -7.60
C VAL A 419 22.45 -7.49 -8.23
N VAL A 420 23.71 -7.06 -8.21
CA VAL A 420 24.15 -5.77 -8.77
C VAL A 420 24.92 -6.03 -10.06
N THR A 421 24.44 -5.47 -11.15
CA THR A 421 25.07 -5.54 -12.49
C THR A 421 25.25 -4.15 -13.10
N ASP A 422 24.82 -3.10 -12.38
CA ASP A 422 24.93 -1.70 -12.78
C ASP A 422 25.35 -0.86 -11.57
N LYS A 423 26.49 -0.20 -11.65
CA LYS A 423 27.04 0.69 -10.62
C LYS A 423 26.79 2.18 -10.93
N SER A 424 25.80 2.50 -11.75
CA SER A 424 25.43 3.91 -11.97
C SER A 424 25.14 4.63 -10.65
N ALA A 425 25.44 5.91 -10.54
CA ALA A 425 25.23 6.71 -9.35
C ALA A 425 23.78 6.62 -8.80
N LYS A 426 22.80 6.51 -9.70
CA LYS A 426 21.39 6.33 -9.35
C LYS A 426 21.13 4.96 -8.71
N THR A 427 21.72 3.90 -9.22
CA THR A 427 21.61 2.54 -8.70
C THR A 427 22.27 2.47 -7.33
N VAL A 428 23.48 3.01 -7.18
CA VAL A 428 24.22 3.07 -5.91
C VAL A 428 23.39 3.77 -4.82
N GLU A 429 22.83 4.95 -5.10
CA GLU A 429 22.02 5.69 -4.12
C GLU A 429 20.75 4.91 -3.76
N THR A 430 20.12 4.26 -4.71
CA THR A 430 18.94 3.41 -4.46
C THR A 430 19.28 2.22 -3.55
N LEU A 431 20.44 1.60 -3.72
CA LEU A 431 20.93 0.50 -2.89
C LEU A 431 21.28 0.98 -1.48
N ARG A 432 21.98 2.13 -1.34
CA ARG A 432 22.27 2.74 -0.04
C ARG A 432 20.97 3.03 0.73
N ASP A 433 19.99 3.66 0.10
CA ASP A 433 18.68 3.93 0.70
C ASP A 433 17.93 2.66 1.11
N PHE A 434 18.01 1.60 0.30
CA PHE A 434 17.41 0.32 0.61
C PHE A 434 18.04 -0.30 1.86
N TYR A 435 19.38 -0.43 1.89
CA TYR A 435 20.07 -1.06 3.02
C TYR A 435 20.06 -0.20 4.28
N ARG A 436 20.11 1.14 4.19
CA ARG A 436 19.92 2.06 5.32
C ARG A 436 18.58 1.82 6.06
N LYS A 437 17.52 1.52 5.30
CA LYS A 437 16.22 1.16 5.86
C LYS A 437 16.20 -0.26 6.43
N ARG A 438 16.91 -1.21 5.78
CA ARG A 438 16.96 -2.60 6.22
C ARG A 438 17.72 -2.75 7.53
N LEU A 439 18.87 -2.12 7.68
CA LEU A 439 19.70 -2.16 8.88
C LEU A 439 18.97 -1.66 10.14
N LYS A 440 17.99 -0.77 9.98
CA LYS A 440 17.14 -0.26 11.09
C LYS A 440 15.97 -1.16 11.43
N LYS A 441 15.70 -2.20 10.63
CA LYS A 441 14.50 -3.02 10.80
C LYS A 441 14.73 -4.12 11.82
N ARG A 442 13.89 -4.18 12.85
CA ARG A 442 13.84 -5.29 13.82
C ARG A 442 13.13 -6.49 13.18
N TYR A 443 13.85 -7.23 12.33
CA TYR A 443 13.27 -8.28 11.49
C TYR A 443 12.58 -9.39 12.30
N TYR A 444 13.18 -9.81 13.42
CA TYR A 444 12.66 -10.88 14.26
C TYR A 444 11.22 -10.63 14.75
N MET A 445 10.84 -9.36 14.97
CA MET A 445 9.50 -9.01 15.47
C MET A 445 8.38 -9.42 14.52
N MET A 446 8.65 -9.45 13.21
CA MET A 446 7.62 -9.69 12.18
C MET A 446 7.01 -11.09 12.27
N TRP A 447 7.83 -12.11 12.55
CA TRP A 447 7.41 -13.51 12.63
C TRP A 447 7.86 -14.20 13.92
N ARG A 448 8.35 -13.42 14.90
CA ARG A 448 8.91 -13.91 16.16
C ARG A 448 10.00 -14.96 15.97
N GLU A 449 10.83 -14.77 14.96
CA GLU A 449 12.00 -15.60 14.69
C GLU A 449 13.18 -15.12 15.53
N ARG A 450 13.24 -15.59 16.79
CA ARG A 450 14.13 -15.09 17.83
C ARG A 450 15.61 -15.25 17.54
N GLN A 451 16.00 -16.17 16.67
CA GLN A 451 17.38 -16.30 16.24
C GLN A 451 17.93 -15.01 15.62
N TYR A 452 17.08 -14.18 15.02
CA TYR A 452 17.50 -12.88 14.48
C TYR A 452 17.57 -11.75 15.53
N GLU A 453 17.11 -11.97 16.77
CA GLU A 453 17.08 -10.93 17.81
C GLU A 453 18.48 -10.43 18.20
N HIS A 454 19.46 -11.35 18.21
CA HIS A 454 20.83 -11.09 18.62
C HIS A 454 21.81 -10.95 17.45
N VAL A 455 21.31 -11.02 16.21
CA VAL A 455 22.12 -10.82 15.02
C VAL A 455 22.47 -9.34 14.86
N THR A 456 23.75 -9.03 14.77
CA THR A 456 24.20 -7.67 14.49
C THR A 456 23.88 -7.31 13.03
N PRO A 457 23.08 -6.25 12.80
CA PRO A 457 22.75 -5.83 11.45
C PRO A 457 23.99 -5.38 10.67
N ARG A 458 24.29 -6.05 9.56
CA ARG A 458 25.37 -5.71 8.63
C ARG A 458 24.90 -5.90 7.19
N VAL A 459 25.63 -5.31 6.26
CA VAL A 459 25.53 -5.61 4.82
C VAL A 459 26.80 -6.33 4.42
N ILE A 460 26.65 -7.44 3.71
CA ILE A 460 27.78 -8.16 3.10
C ILE A 460 27.69 -8.07 1.59
N ALA A 461 28.84 -8.03 0.93
CA ALA A 461 28.98 -8.21 -0.51
C ALA A 461 29.64 -9.56 -0.77
N GLU A 462 29.05 -10.36 -1.64
CA GLU A 462 29.58 -11.62 -2.09
C GLU A 462 29.82 -11.61 -3.60
N GLN A 463 30.75 -12.44 -4.05
CA GLN A 463 31.04 -12.61 -5.46
C GLN A 463 29.77 -13.09 -6.20
N TYR A 464 29.52 -12.51 -7.38
CA TYR A 464 28.49 -13.01 -8.28
C TYR A 464 28.95 -14.33 -8.88
N MET A 465 28.20 -15.41 -8.59
CA MET A 465 28.46 -16.75 -9.08
C MET A 465 27.63 -17.04 -10.32
N THR A 466 28.19 -17.80 -11.26
CA THR A 466 27.51 -18.31 -12.45
C THR A 466 27.35 -19.82 -12.38
N GLY A 467 26.33 -20.35 -13.00
CA GLY A 467 26.17 -21.79 -13.24
C GLY A 467 27.21 -22.32 -14.25
N LYS A 468 27.26 -23.64 -14.40
CA LYS A 468 28.14 -24.33 -15.37
C LYS A 468 27.87 -23.92 -16.83
N ASP A 469 26.63 -23.47 -17.12
CA ASP A 469 26.18 -22.96 -18.42
C ASP A 469 26.45 -21.46 -18.63
N GLY A 470 27.04 -20.78 -17.64
CA GLY A 470 27.25 -19.33 -17.63
C GLY A 470 26.03 -18.49 -17.24
N GLY A 471 24.88 -19.13 -17.02
CA GLY A 471 23.64 -18.51 -16.51
C GLY A 471 23.63 -18.36 -15.00
N LEU A 472 22.43 -18.18 -14.43
CA LEU A 472 22.24 -18.21 -12.98
C LEU A 472 22.44 -19.64 -12.46
N PRO A 473 23.14 -19.84 -11.34
CA PRO A 473 23.34 -21.16 -10.78
C PRO A 473 22.00 -21.76 -10.31
N ALA A 474 21.81 -23.05 -10.52
CA ALA A 474 20.67 -23.77 -9.99
C ALA A 474 20.73 -23.79 -8.45
N ASP A 475 19.57 -23.54 -7.81
CA ASP A 475 19.43 -23.47 -6.35
C ASP A 475 18.74 -24.73 -5.84
N TYR A 476 19.49 -25.55 -5.10
CA TYR A 476 19.05 -26.82 -4.51
C TYR A 476 18.83 -26.63 -3.02
N LYS A 477 17.63 -26.95 -2.52
CA LYS A 477 17.26 -26.79 -1.11
C LYS A 477 16.93 -28.14 -0.49
N PHE A 478 17.65 -28.47 0.56
CA PHE A 478 17.57 -29.74 1.24
C PHE A 478 16.89 -29.58 2.60
N PHE A 479 15.72 -30.20 2.75
CA PHE A 479 15.00 -30.23 4.01
C PHE A 479 15.46 -31.44 4.83
N CYS A 480 16.19 -31.14 5.89
CA CYS A 480 16.71 -32.13 6.84
C CYS A 480 15.88 -32.11 8.13
N PHE A 481 15.58 -33.29 8.63
CA PHE A 481 14.84 -33.52 9.86
C PHE A 481 15.63 -34.50 10.73
N ASP A 482 15.93 -34.09 11.98
CA ASP A 482 16.79 -34.84 12.91
C ASP A 482 18.13 -35.28 12.24
N GLY A 483 18.71 -34.38 11.43
CA GLY A 483 19.98 -34.60 10.72
C GLY A 483 19.87 -35.51 9.47
N VAL A 484 18.67 -35.88 9.04
CA VAL A 484 18.44 -36.72 7.85
C VAL A 484 17.68 -35.94 6.79
N MET A 485 18.24 -35.88 5.59
CA MET A 485 17.56 -35.24 4.45
C MET A 485 16.37 -36.09 4.00
N ARG A 486 15.20 -35.50 3.91
CA ARG A 486 13.94 -36.14 3.52
C ARG A 486 13.37 -35.60 2.22
N ILE A 487 13.56 -34.32 1.93
CA ILE A 487 12.98 -33.66 0.78
C ILE A 487 14.02 -32.75 0.14
N MET A 488 14.09 -32.78 -1.17
CA MET A 488 14.84 -31.84 -2.00
C MET A 488 13.86 -30.94 -2.75
N MET A 489 14.15 -29.66 -2.80
CA MET A 489 13.45 -28.70 -3.63
C MET A 489 14.45 -28.07 -4.60
N VAL A 490 14.19 -28.16 -5.88
CA VAL A 490 15.01 -27.55 -6.93
C VAL A 490 14.32 -26.30 -7.45
N CYS A 491 15.04 -25.19 -7.50
CA CYS A 491 14.55 -23.90 -7.98
C CYS A 491 15.31 -23.53 -9.26
N THR A 492 14.58 -23.24 -10.33
CA THR A 492 15.15 -22.73 -11.58
C THR A 492 14.38 -21.51 -12.05
N GLU A 493 15.07 -20.58 -12.71
CA GLU A 493 14.43 -19.48 -13.42
C GLU A 493 14.28 -19.88 -14.90
N LEU A 494 13.03 -19.86 -15.38
CA LEU A 494 12.67 -20.01 -16.78
C LEU A 494 11.80 -18.79 -17.17
N GLU A 495 12.27 -17.95 -18.10
CA GLU A 495 11.53 -16.86 -18.72
C GLU A 495 10.76 -15.97 -17.71
N ASP A 496 11.46 -15.34 -16.77
CA ASP A 496 10.90 -14.48 -15.71
C ASP A 496 10.00 -15.17 -14.66
N ASN A 497 9.89 -16.50 -14.68
CA ASN A 497 9.15 -17.28 -13.68
C ASN A 497 10.07 -18.26 -12.94
N VAL A 498 10.07 -18.21 -11.61
CA VAL A 498 10.74 -19.19 -10.77
C VAL A 498 9.85 -20.44 -10.71
N ARG A 499 10.42 -21.61 -11.03
CA ARG A 499 9.75 -22.89 -10.92
C ARG A 499 10.37 -23.73 -9.81
N TYR A 500 9.54 -24.53 -9.14
CA TYR A 500 9.92 -25.35 -8.02
C TYR A 500 9.47 -26.79 -8.26
N TRP A 501 10.39 -27.75 -8.01
CA TRP A 501 10.10 -29.18 -8.02
C TRP A 501 10.55 -29.80 -6.71
N PHE A 502 9.76 -30.75 -6.22
CA PHE A 502 10.02 -31.44 -4.98
C PHE A 502 10.29 -32.93 -5.24
N PHE A 503 11.29 -33.45 -4.57
CA PHE A 503 11.70 -34.83 -4.70
C PHE A 503 12.00 -35.43 -3.32
N ASP A 504 11.80 -36.75 -3.18
CA ASP A 504 12.26 -37.47 -2.00
C ASP A 504 13.78 -37.76 -2.06
N ARG A 505 14.28 -38.49 -1.04
CA ARG A 505 15.69 -38.88 -0.96
C ARG A 505 16.12 -39.77 -2.14
N ASP A 506 15.22 -40.59 -2.67
CA ASP A 506 15.46 -41.49 -3.81
C ASP A 506 15.30 -40.77 -5.16
N ARG A 507 15.17 -39.41 -5.15
CA ARG A 507 15.02 -38.57 -6.35
C ARG A 507 13.69 -38.78 -7.09
N LYS A 508 12.66 -39.35 -6.40
CA LYS A 508 11.32 -39.51 -6.96
C LYS A 508 10.54 -38.21 -6.76
N PRO A 509 9.78 -37.75 -7.79
CA PRO A 509 8.99 -36.53 -7.67
C PRO A 509 7.92 -36.67 -6.59
N LEU A 510 7.74 -35.58 -5.83
CA LEU A 510 6.73 -35.48 -4.80
C LEU A 510 5.65 -34.46 -5.21
N PRO A 511 4.37 -34.73 -4.93
CA PRO A 511 3.28 -33.78 -5.20
C PRO A 511 3.23 -32.63 -4.20
N CYS A 512 4.24 -32.48 -3.37
CA CYS A 512 4.35 -31.45 -2.35
C CYS A 512 4.75 -30.13 -2.99
N THR A 513 3.87 -29.16 -2.97
CA THR A 513 4.19 -27.80 -3.39
C THR A 513 3.69 -26.81 -2.35
N ASP A 514 4.54 -25.91 -1.93
CA ASP A 514 4.17 -24.73 -1.15
C ASP A 514 4.12 -23.47 -2.03
N PHE A 515 4.40 -23.59 -3.32
CA PHE A 515 4.39 -22.56 -4.35
C PHE A 515 3.57 -23.01 -5.56
N MET A 516 3.44 -22.15 -6.55
CA MET A 516 2.72 -22.45 -7.78
C MET A 516 3.29 -23.73 -8.43
N GLN A 517 2.40 -24.69 -8.69
CA GLN A 517 2.72 -25.97 -9.30
C GLN A 517 3.57 -25.84 -10.56
N SER A 518 4.64 -26.62 -10.65
CA SER A 518 5.11 -27.11 -11.93
C SER A 518 4.18 -28.25 -12.36
N GLU A 519 3.38 -28.07 -13.40
CA GLU A 519 2.59 -29.14 -14.00
C GLU A 519 3.52 -30.10 -14.74
N GLY A 520 3.38 -31.40 -14.47
CA GLY A 520 3.96 -32.50 -15.24
C GLY A 520 5.01 -33.33 -14.50
N ASP A 521 5.14 -34.59 -14.92
CA ASP A 521 6.24 -35.47 -14.56
C ASP A 521 7.54 -34.92 -15.16
N VAL A 522 8.42 -34.40 -14.32
CA VAL A 522 9.71 -33.88 -14.75
C VAL A 522 10.78 -34.94 -14.48
N ALA A 523 11.32 -35.51 -15.54
CA ALA A 523 12.61 -36.19 -15.45
C ALA A 523 13.67 -35.09 -15.23
N TRP A 524 14.16 -35.00 -13.98
CA TRP A 524 15.22 -34.04 -13.63
C TRP A 524 16.57 -34.68 -13.90
N ASP A 525 17.43 -33.99 -14.65
CA ASP A 525 18.81 -34.43 -14.85
C ASP A 525 19.64 -34.05 -13.62
N TRP A 526 19.91 -35.04 -12.77
CA TRP A 526 20.58 -34.84 -11.50
C TRP A 526 22.09 -34.65 -11.71
N PRO A 527 22.66 -33.54 -11.20
CA PRO A 527 24.10 -33.34 -11.26
C PRO A 527 24.84 -34.39 -10.41
N GLU A 528 26.08 -34.67 -10.78
CA GLU A 528 26.94 -35.63 -10.08
C GLU A 528 27.18 -35.20 -8.61
N GLU A 529 27.14 -33.90 -8.33
CA GLU A 529 27.32 -33.32 -7.01
C GLU A 529 26.11 -33.51 -6.07
N THR A 530 25.03 -34.12 -6.52
CA THR A 530 23.79 -34.25 -5.71
C THR A 530 24.04 -35.02 -4.40
N ASP A 531 24.76 -36.14 -4.44
CA ASP A 531 25.05 -36.96 -3.25
C ASP A 531 26.00 -36.23 -2.29
N GLU A 532 26.92 -35.43 -2.83
CA GLU A 532 27.75 -34.53 -2.03
C GLU A 532 26.89 -33.47 -1.29
N MET A 533 25.98 -32.79 -2.01
CA MET A 533 25.07 -31.79 -1.40
C MET A 533 24.21 -32.43 -0.31
N ILE A 534 23.68 -33.62 -0.50
CA ILE A 534 22.90 -34.35 0.51
C ILE A 534 23.75 -34.59 1.77
N ARG A 535 24.97 -35.14 1.62
CA ARG A 535 25.89 -35.39 2.74
C ARG A 535 26.21 -34.10 3.50
N LEU A 536 26.53 -33.02 2.79
CA LEU A 536 26.83 -31.73 3.39
C LEU A 536 25.63 -31.14 4.13
N ALA A 537 24.41 -31.30 3.59
CA ALA A 537 23.19 -30.84 4.24
C ALA A 537 22.90 -31.60 5.54
N GLU A 538 23.11 -32.93 5.53
CA GLU A 538 22.97 -33.76 6.73
C GLU A 538 24.00 -33.40 7.80
N GLU A 539 25.26 -33.12 7.42
CA GLU A 539 26.32 -32.71 8.32
C GLU A 539 25.99 -31.35 8.98
N LEU A 540 25.56 -30.37 8.21
CA LEU A 540 25.15 -29.05 8.74
C LEU A 540 23.90 -29.11 9.63
N SER A 541 23.02 -30.09 9.43
CA SER A 541 21.77 -30.24 10.17
C SER A 541 21.87 -31.21 11.35
N TYR A 542 23.01 -31.81 11.58
CA TYR A 542 23.20 -32.81 12.63
C TYR A 542 22.81 -32.27 14.01
N GLY A 543 22.00 -33.05 14.73
CA GLY A 543 21.50 -32.66 16.07
C GLY A 543 20.43 -31.56 16.08
N LEU A 544 19.92 -31.14 14.92
CA LEU A 544 18.85 -30.15 14.79
C LEU A 544 17.53 -30.83 14.42
N PRO A 545 16.39 -30.42 15.04
CA PRO A 545 15.09 -31.01 14.74
C PRO A 545 14.63 -30.74 13.30
N CYS A 546 15.00 -29.59 12.77
CA CYS A 546 14.73 -29.22 11.37
C CYS A 546 15.71 -28.16 10.90
N LEU A 547 16.23 -28.34 9.69
CA LEU A 547 17.02 -27.33 8.98
C LEU A 547 16.82 -27.47 7.48
N ARG A 548 16.60 -26.37 6.77
CA ARG A 548 16.74 -26.31 5.32
C ARG A 548 18.11 -25.74 4.99
N VAL A 549 18.88 -26.47 4.20
CA VAL A 549 20.18 -26.03 3.68
C VAL A 549 20.04 -25.77 2.18
N ASP A 550 20.43 -24.59 1.75
CA ASP A 550 20.35 -24.17 0.35
C ASP A 550 21.77 -24.17 -0.25
N PHE A 551 21.96 -24.90 -1.35
CA PHE A 551 23.22 -24.92 -2.11
C PHE A 551 23.01 -24.39 -3.52
N LEU A 552 24.00 -23.64 -4.00
CA LEU A 552 24.10 -23.21 -5.39
C LEU A 552 25.09 -24.12 -6.13
N LEU A 553 24.67 -24.67 -7.24
CA LEU A 553 25.58 -25.41 -8.14
C LEU A 553 26.17 -24.40 -9.14
N THR A 554 27.41 -24.02 -8.88
CA THR A 554 28.13 -22.99 -9.66
C THR A 554 29.15 -23.61 -10.60
N ALA A 555 29.74 -22.79 -11.49
CA ALA A 555 30.87 -23.19 -12.32
C ALA A 555 32.08 -23.64 -11.48
N ASP A 556 32.22 -23.09 -10.25
CA ASP A 556 33.28 -23.42 -9.29
C ASP A 556 32.87 -24.55 -8.30
N GLY A 557 31.86 -25.35 -8.64
CA GLY A 557 31.31 -26.43 -7.80
C GLY A 557 30.21 -25.99 -6.84
N VAL A 558 29.96 -26.78 -5.81
CA VAL A 558 28.91 -26.58 -4.81
C VAL A 558 29.28 -25.42 -3.88
N LYS A 559 28.35 -24.47 -3.67
CA LYS A 559 28.47 -23.36 -2.73
C LYS A 559 27.28 -23.30 -1.79
N ALA A 560 27.52 -23.13 -0.48
CA ALA A 560 26.47 -22.94 0.51
C ALA A 560 25.85 -21.55 0.36
N GLY A 561 24.54 -21.50 0.22
CA GLY A 561 23.76 -20.28 0.01
C GLY A 561 23.14 -19.75 1.29
N GLU A 562 22.32 -20.58 1.96
CA GLU A 562 21.56 -20.19 3.16
C GLU A 562 21.24 -21.40 4.04
N MET A 563 21.15 -21.17 5.34
CA MET A 563 20.59 -22.12 6.33
C MET A 563 19.30 -21.52 6.90
N THR A 564 18.18 -22.24 6.78
CA THR A 564 16.86 -21.76 7.19
C THR A 564 16.25 -22.68 8.25
N LEU A 565 16.10 -22.18 9.48
CA LEU A 565 15.50 -22.92 10.59
C LEU A 565 13.98 -23.05 10.48
N TYR A 566 13.31 -21.98 10.08
CA TYR A 566 11.84 -21.93 10.06
C TYR A 566 11.33 -21.66 8.64
N HIS A 567 11.22 -22.70 7.84
CA HIS A 567 10.76 -22.58 6.45
C HIS A 567 9.42 -21.84 6.36
N GLY A 568 9.37 -20.77 5.55
CA GLY A 568 8.19 -19.93 5.40
C GLY A 568 7.67 -19.34 6.70
N SER A 569 8.54 -19.19 7.70
CA SER A 569 8.20 -18.73 9.05
C SER A 569 7.13 -19.61 9.74
N GLY A 570 7.01 -20.89 9.38
CA GLY A 570 5.98 -21.79 9.90
C GLY A 570 4.56 -21.33 9.61
N MET A 571 4.34 -20.63 8.48
CA MET A 571 3.04 -20.09 8.09
C MET A 571 2.79 -20.26 6.58
N ARG A 572 3.18 -21.43 6.03
CA ARG A 572 2.99 -21.78 4.61
C ARG A 572 1.66 -22.51 4.38
N GLU A 573 0.99 -22.13 3.29
CA GLU A 573 -0.12 -22.93 2.74
C GLU A 573 0.49 -24.01 1.85
N TYR A 574 0.18 -25.29 2.11
CA TYR A 574 0.53 -26.42 1.26
C TYR A 574 -0.67 -26.75 0.38
N TYR A 575 -0.44 -26.86 -0.93
CA TYR A 575 -1.52 -27.09 -1.90
C TYR A 575 -1.90 -28.58 -2.02
N ALA A 576 -0.98 -29.48 -1.73
CA ALA A 576 -1.27 -30.90 -1.69
C ALA A 576 -1.84 -31.30 -0.32
N ASP A 577 -2.97 -32.01 -0.33
CA ASP A 577 -3.67 -32.41 0.88
C ASP A 577 -2.79 -33.26 1.81
N GLY A 578 -2.80 -32.91 3.10
CA GLY A 578 -2.10 -33.64 4.14
C GLY A 578 -0.57 -33.42 4.22
N TRP A 579 0.03 -32.58 3.36
CA TRP A 579 1.48 -32.37 3.39
C TRP A 579 1.98 -31.65 4.64
N ASP A 580 1.20 -30.75 5.22
CA ASP A 580 1.55 -30.09 6.49
C ASP A 580 1.66 -31.13 7.64
N GLU A 581 0.80 -32.14 7.66
CA GLU A 581 0.82 -33.27 8.61
C GLU A 581 1.96 -34.24 8.30
N ILE A 582 2.21 -34.57 7.02
CA ILE A 582 3.28 -35.48 6.59
C ILE A 582 4.64 -34.91 7.01
N LEU A 583 4.91 -33.65 6.69
CA LEU A 583 6.14 -32.96 7.09
C LEU A 583 6.25 -32.86 8.62
N GLY A 584 5.13 -32.64 9.29
CA GLY A 584 5.07 -32.58 10.73
C GLY A 584 5.53 -33.89 11.41
N ARG A 585 5.30 -35.05 10.80
CA ARG A 585 5.74 -36.36 11.34
C ARG A 585 7.25 -36.50 11.41
N TYR A 586 8.00 -35.78 10.58
CA TYR A 586 9.45 -35.83 10.57
C TYR A 586 10.11 -35.02 11.71
N ILE A 587 9.38 -34.16 12.41
CA ILE A 587 9.92 -33.38 13.52
C ILE A 587 9.43 -33.97 14.85
N THR A 588 10.35 -34.32 15.72
CA THR A 588 10.05 -34.66 17.12
C THR A 588 10.13 -33.39 17.96
N VAL A 589 9.03 -33.01 18.61
CA VAL A 589 8.99 -31.96 19.65
C VAL A 589 8.71 -32.64 21.00
N ILE A 590 9.48 -32.29 22.00
CA ILE A 590 9.45 -32.88 23.35
C ILE A 590 8.62 -32.00 24.28
#